data_e19e0dac87c19a8186a47288e6fd3952
#
_entry.id   e19e0dac87c19a8186a47288e6fd3952
#
_cell.length_a   1.000
_cell.length_b   1.000
_cell.length_c   1.000
_cell.angle_alpha   90.00
_cell.angle_beta   90.00
_cell.angle_gamma   90.00
#
_symmetry.space_group_name_H-M   'P 1'
#
loop_
_entity.id
_entity.type
_entity.pdbx_description
1 polymer ?
#
loop_
_entity_poly.entity_id
_entity_poly.type
_entity_poly.pdbx_seq_one_letter_code
_entity_poly.pdbx_strand_id
1 'polypeptide(L)'
;MSMLLKYGYNHLGIQQVLAETSVPKGSFYHHFESKEDFALQVIDRYMVEVHGALDVCLGDQSLPPLKRVRSFFEGTREKYRQDGYLGCLLGGLGQELSGVNEVFRRKIERCFAEIGARVASCLEEAITRGELARGTNAKKLADLLVDCWEGAALRTRLLRDPAPLQAMLDFYFRAAGAH
;
A
#
# COMPACT_ATOMS: atom_id res chain seq x y z
N MET A 1 10.03 -2.95 9.90
CA MET A 1 8.72 -2.84 9.20
C MET A 1 7.62 -3.58 9.95
N SER A 2 7.70 -4.90 10.17
CA SER A 2 6.66 -5.71 10.87
C SER A 2 6.24 -5.15 12.23
N MET A 3 7.17 -4.61 13.01
CA MET A 3 6.87 -3.99 14.30
C MET A 3 5.99 -2.73 14.18
N LEU A 4 6.25 -1.86 13.20
CA LEU A 4 5.39 -0.70 12.94
C LEU A 4 3.99 -1.11 12.46
N LEU A 5 3.90 -2.14 11.60
CA LEU A 5 2.61 -2.71 11.20
C LEU A 5 1.82 -3.26 12.40
N LYS A 6 2.51 -3.93 13.32
CA LYS A 6 1.88 -4.62 14.47
C LYS A 6 1.47 -3.65 15.57
N TYR A 7 2.36 -2.75 15.96
CA TYR A 7 2.20 -1.91 17.16
C TYR A 7 1.84 -0.45 16.85
N GLY A 8 1.97 -0.01 15.59
CA GLY A 8 1.85 1.40 15.22
C GLY A 8 3.07 2.22 15.66
N TYR A 9 3.07 3.50 15.31
CA TYR A 9 4.17 4.41 15.65
C TYR A 9 4.18 4.79 17.14
N ASN A 10 3.04 5.19 17.70
CA ASN A 10 3.01 5.73 19.07
C ASN A 10 3.39 4.69 20.12
N HIS A 11 2.92 3.45 19.96
CA HIS A 11 3.17 2.37 20.92
C HIS A 11 4.52 1.67 20.72
N LEU A 12 5.17 1.83 19.57
CA LEU A 12 6.48 1.23 19.32
C LEU A 12 7.59 2.07 19.98
N GLY A 13 8.22 1.55 21.02
CA GLY A 13 9.40 2.16 21.65
C GLY A 13 10.69 1.75 20.93
N ILE A 14 11.69 2.67 20.86
CA ILE A 14 13.02 2.35 20.30
C ILE A 14 13.66 1.17 21.05
N GLN A 15 13.53 1.11 22.38
CA GLN A 15 14.06 -0.02 23.18
C GLN A 15 13.48 -1.36 22.74
N GLN A 16 12.19 -1.40 22.38
CA GLN A 16 11.54 -2.62 21.89
C GLN A 16 12.10 -3.02 20.52
N VAL A 17 12.35 -2.04 19.62
CA VAL A 17 12.99 -2.30 18.32
C VAL A 17 14.39 -2.91 18.53
N LEU A 18 15.19 -2.31 19.41
CA LEU A 18 16.54 -2.76 19.71
C LEU A 18 16.56 -4.19 20.28
N ALA A 19 15.67 -4.49 21.22
CA ALA A 19 15.54 -5.81 21.82
C ALA A 19 15.19 -6.89 20.79
N GLU A 20 14.20 -6.60 19.92
CA GLU A 20 13.73 -7.55 18.91
C GLU A 20 14.78 -7.79 17.80
N THR A 21 15.58 -6.78 17.48
CA THR A 21 16.60 -6.88 16.42
C THR A 21 17.99 -7.21 16.92
N SER A 22 18.19 -7.30 18.24
CA SER A 22 19.49 -7.47 18.88
C SER A 22 20.53 -6.41 18.47
N VAL A 23 20.08 -5.18 18.14
CA VAL A 23 20.93 -4.06 17.74
C VAL A 23 21.30 -3.23 18.95
N PRO A 24 22.59 -2.90 19.17
CA PRO A 24 23.01 -1.99 20.24
C PRO A 24 22.42 -0.59 20.08
N LYS A 25 22.07 0.06 21.18
CA LYS A 25 21.49 1.43 21.17
C LYS A 25 22.37 2.44 20.41
N GLY A 26 23.68 2.37 20.56
CA GLY A 26 24.62 3.24 19.84
C GLY A 26 24.53 3.08 18.32
N SER A 27 24.39 1.85 17.81
CA SER A 27 24.22 1.59 16.38
C SER A 27 22.93 2.19 15.83
N PHE A 28 21.84 2.17 16.59
CA PHE A 28 20.59 2.80 16.15
C PHE A 28 20.78 4.29 15.90
N TYR A 29 21.31 5.03 16.88
CA TYR A 29 21.51 6.48 16.76
C TYR A 29 22.68 6.88 15.85
N HIS A 30 23.48 5.92 15.40
CA HIS A 30 24.44 6.14 14.31
C HIS A 30 23.74 6.19 12.94
N HIS A 31 22.61 5.47 12.76
CA HIS A 31 21.87 5.38 11.50
C HIS A 31 20.62 6.26 11.44
N PHE A 32 19.98 6.52 12.58
CA PHE A 32 18.71 7.24 12.67
C PHE A 32 18.82 8.38 13.68
N GLU A 33 18.54 9.60 13.25
CA GLU A 33 18.58 10.79 14.11
C GLU A 33 17.50 10.74 15.21
N SER A 34 16.38 10.11 14.92
CA SER A 34 15.22 10.04 15.80
C SER A 34 14.33 8.82 15.49
N LYS A 35 13.32 8.59 16.34
CA LYS A 35 12.25 7.63 16.06
C LYS A 35 11.43 8.05 14.81
N GLU A 36 11.26 9.36 14.61
CA GLU A 36 10.57 9.89 13.43
C GLU A 36 11.37 9.57 12.16
N ASP A 37 12.67 9.88 12.15
CA ASP A 37 13.56 9.57 11.03
C ASP A 37 13.57 8.06 10.73
N PHE A 38 13.70 7.21 11.76
CA PHE A 38 13.58 5.75 11.59
C PHE A 38 12.27 5.35 10.91
N ALA A 39 11.13 5.89 11.36
CA ALA A 39 9.84 5.51 10.79
C ALA A 39 9.67 6.03 9.34
N LEU A 40 10.18 7.22 9.03
CA LEU A 40 10.19 7.76 7.66
C LEU A 40 11.04 6.90 6.72
N GLN A 41 12.22 6.45 7.17
CA GLN A 41 13.06 5.54 6.39
C GLN A 41 12.41 4.14 6.22
N VAL A 42 11.64 3.68 7.21
CA VAL A 42 10.84 2.44 7.06
C VAL A 42 9.75 2.61 6.00
N ILE A 43 9.11 3.78 5.91
CA ILE A 43 8.16 4.09 4.83
C ILE A 43 8.88 4.06 3.47
N ASP A 44 10.06 4.67 3.35
CA ASP A 44 10.83 4.62 2.11
C ASP A 44 11.18 3.18 1.70
N ARG A 45 11.61 2.37 2.64
CA ARG A 45 11.88 0.94 2.38
C ARG A 45 10.62 0.18 1.96
N TYR A 46 9.49 0.45 2.60
CA TYR A 46 8.20 -0.13 2.22
C TYR A 46 7.83 0.25 0.78
N MET A 47 8.03 1.53 0.39
CA MET A 47 7.74 1.99 -0.96
C MET A 47 8.64 1.35 -2.02
N VAL A 48 9.91 1.06 -1.70
CA VAL A 48 10.78 0.27 -2.61
C VAL A 48 10.16 -1.10 -2.91
N GLU A 49 9.61 -1.78 -1.90
CA GLU A 49 8.95 -3.08 -2.11
C GLU A 49 7.64 -2.94 -2.92
N VAL A 50 6.85 -1.90 -2.63
CA VAL A 50 5.61 -1.60 -3.37
C VAL A 50 5.92 -1.27 -4.84
N HIS A 51 6.91 -0.42 -5.10
CA HIS A 51 7.33 -0.08 -6.47
C HIS A 51 7.85 -1.30 -7.22
N GLY A 52 8.65 -2.15 -6.58
CA GLY A 52 9.10 -3.40 -7.19
C GLY A 52 7.94 -4.33 -7.58
N ALA A 53 6.92 -4.45 -6.74
CA ALA A 53 5.73 -5.22 -7.06
C ALA A 53 4.91 -4.58 -8.19
N LEU A 54 4.78 -3.24 -8.19
CA LEU A 54 4.14 -2.52 -9.31
C LEU A 54 4.90 -2.72 -10.63
N ASP A 55 6.24 -2.64 -10.60
CA ASP A 55 7.07 -2.85 -11.80
C ASP A 55 6.85 -4.25 -12.40
N VAL A 56 6.85 -5.27 -11.56
CA VAL A 56 6.61 -6.66 -12.00
C VAL A 56 5.20 -6.82 -12.56
N CYS A 57 4.18 -6.40 -11.81
CA CYS A 57 2.79 -6.66 -12.20
C CYS A 57 2.32 -5.79 -13.37
N LEU A 58 2.57 -4.46 -13.30
CA LEU A 58 2.12 -3.54 -14.35
C LEU A 58 2.98 -3.62 -15.60
N GLY A 59 4.22 -4.09 -15.49
CA GLY A 59 5.14 -4.30 -16.61
C GLY A 59 4.91 -5.60 -17.39
N ASP A 60 4.10 -6.52 -16.90
CA ASP A 60 3.85 -7.81 -17.55
C ASP A 60 2.99 -7.66 -18.82
N GLN A 61 3.65 -7.48 -19.96
CA GLN A 61 3.01 -7.32 -21.26
C GLN A 61 2.32 -8.59 -21.78
N SER A 62 2.47 -9.74 -21.13
CA SER A 62 1.74 -10.96 -21.46
C SER A 62 0.27 -10.91 -21.02
N LEU A 63 -0.07 -9.98 -20.12
CA LEU A 63 -1.41 -9.79 -19.60
C LEU A 63 -2.06 -8.51 -20.12
N PRO A 64 -3.39 -8.49 -20.30
CA PRO A 64 -4.15 -7.26 -20.54
C PRO A 64 -4.00 -6.27 -19.37
N PRO A 65 -4.01 -4.93 -19.61
CA PRO A 65 -3.82 -3.91 -18.59
C PRO A 65 -4.67 -4.08 -17.32
N LEU A 66 -5.97 -4.34 -17.44
CA LEU A 66 -6.83 -4.54 -16.26
C LEU A 66 -6.42 -5.77 -15.43
N LYS A 67 -5.96 -6.84 -16.09
CA LYS A 67 -5.44 -8.01 -15.37
C LYS A 67 -4.13 -7.71 -14.68
N ARG A 68 -3.26 -6.87 -15.26
CA ARG A 68 -2.02 -6.42 -14.62
C ARG A 68 -2.31 -5.64 -13.32
N VAL A 69 -3.24 -4.68 -13.37
CA VAL A 69 -3.68 -3.95 -12.18
C VAL A 69 -4.26 -4.91 -11.14
N ARG A 70 -5.15 -5.81 -11.56
CA ARG A 70 -5.75 -6.80 -10.64
C ARG A 70 -4.69 -7.69 -9.98
N SER A 71 -3.71 -8.18 -10.75
CA SER A 71 -2.63 -9.04 -10.25
C SER A 71 -1.80 -8.37 -9.15
N PHE A 72 -1.52 -7.06 -9.26
CA PHE A 72 -0.83 -6.31 -8.21
C PHE A 72 -1.61 -6.34 -6.88
N PHE A 73 -2.90 -6.05 -6.91
CA PHE A 73 -3.72 -6.04 -5.70
C PHE A 73 -3.97 -7.45 -5.14
N GLU A 74 -4.11 -8.47 -5.99
CA GLU A 74 -4.20 -9.85 -5.54
C GLU A 74 -2.90 -10.34 -4.89
N GLY A 75 -1.74 -9.98 -5.43
CA GLY A 75 -0.43 -10.25 -4.83
C GLY A 75 -0.26 -9.55 -3.48
N THR A 76 -0.71 -8.30 -3.36
CA THR A 76 -0.68 -7.53 -2.12
C THR A 76 -1.62 -8.15 -1.07
N ARG A 77 -2.82 -8.61 -1.46
CA ARG A 77 -3.73 -9.35 -0.58
C ARG A 77 -3.09 -10.63 -0.05
N GLU A 78 -2.40 -11.37 -0.90
CA GLU A 78 -1.71 -12.60 -0.49
C GLU A 78 -0.57 -12.29 0.50
N LYS A 79 0.18 -11.21 0.27
CA LYS A 79 1.19 -10.73 1.22
C LYS A 79 0.54 -10.40 2.58
N TYR A 80 -0.58 -9.68 2.60
CA TYR A 80 -1.29 -9.40 3.87
C TYR A 80 -1.72 -10.67 4.60
N ARG A 81 -2.14 -11.71 3.86
CA ARG A 81 -2.47 -13.02 4.45
C ARG A 81 -1.24 -13.66 5.09
N GLN A 82 -0.10 -13.67 4.41
CA GLN A 82 1.16 -14.23 4.92
C GLN A 82 1.69 -13.46 6.15
N ASP A 83 1.50 -12.15 6.17
CA ASP A 83 1.89 -11.28 7.29
C ASP A 83 0.87 -11.29 8.46
N GLY A 84 -0.11 -12.21 8.46
CA GLY A 84 -1.13 -12.33 9.51
C GLY A 84 -2.18 -11.22 9.50
N TYR A 85 -2.49 -10.70 8.33
CA TYR A 85 -3.50 -9.66 8.09
C TYR A 85 -3.18 -8.31 8.78
N LEU A 86 -1.92 -7.92 8.85
CA LEU A 86 -1.53 -6.64 9.46
C LEU A 86 -1.97 -5.42 8.63
N GLY A 87 -2.31 -5.63 7.35
CA GLY A 87 -2.82 -4.58 6.46
C GLY A 87 -1.75 -3.67 5.87
N CYS A 88 -2.15 -2.47 5.45
CA CYS A 88 -1.27 -1.47 4.84
C CYS A 88 -0.50 -0.67 5.88
N LEU A 89 0.83 -0.55 5.72
CA LEU A 89 1.65 0.30 6.58
C LEU A 89 1.27 1.78 6.46
N LEU A 90 1.05 2.25 5.22
CA LEU A 90 0.70 3.64 4.96
C LEU A 90 -0.65 4.00 5.57
N GLY A 91 -1.67 3.14 5.36
CA GLY A 91 -3.00 3.34 5.93
C GLY A 91 -2.99 3.35 7.45
N GLY A 92 -2.24 2.41 8.08
CA GLY A 92 -2.09 2.36 9.53
C GLY A 92 -1.43 3.62 10.11
N LEU A 93 -0.27 4.02 9.57
CA LEU A 93 0.43 5.23 9.99
C LEU A 93 -0.34 6.51 9.64
N GLY A 94 -1.05 6.51 8.50
CA GLY A 94 -1.90 7.64 8.09
C GLY A 94 -3.03 7.90 9.09
N GLN A 95 -3.73 6.86 9.53
CA GLN A 95 -4.78 6.98 10.55
C GLN A 95 -4.24 7.45 11.90
N GLU A 96 -3.02 7.02 12.26
CA GLU A 96 -2.43 7.34 13.55
C GLU A 96 -1.82 8.76 13.60
N LEU A 97 -1.20 9.22 12.50
CA LEU A 97 -0.30 10.37 12.53
C LEU A 97 -0.76 11.57 11.69
N SER A 98 -1.65 11.40 10.71
CA SER A 98 -2.00 12.49 9.78
C SER A 98 -2.63 13.70 10.46
N GLY A 99 -3.31 13.52 11.58
CA GLY A 99 -3.91 14.61 12.34
C GLY A 99 -2.95 15.36 13.29
N VAL A 100 -1.77 14.81 13.54
CA VAL A 100 -0.84 15.33 14.57
C VAL A 100 0.58 15.57 14.09
N ASN A 101 0.94 15.06 12.90
CA ASN A 101 2.28 15.21 12.32
C ASN A 101 2.22 15.46 10.82
N GLU A 102 2.54 16.70 10.43
CA GLU A 102 2.47 17.14 9.03
C GLU A 102 3.53 16.48 8.13
N VAL A 103 4.68 16.08 8.66
CA VAL A 103 5.74 15.40 7.91
C VAL A 103 5.24 14.03 7.45
N PHE A 104 4.67 13.24 8.36
CA PHE A 104 4.06 11.95 8.03
C PHE A 104 2.85 12.12 7.09
N ARG A 105 1.98 13.09 7.36
CA ARG A 105 0.80 13.35 6.51
C ARG A 105 1.20 13.55 5.06
N ARG A 106 2.17 14.45 4.80
CA ARG A 106 2.65 14.74 3.44
C ARG A 106 3.39 13.57 2.81
N LYS A 107 4.19 12.85 3.62
CA LYS A 107 4.92 11.68 3.12
C LYS A 107 3.97 10.59 2.67
N ILE A 108 2.98 10.25 3.49
CA ILE A 108 2.01 9.18 3.22
C ILE A 108 1.11 9.55 2.04
N GLU A 109 0.61 10.80 1.99
CA GLU A 109 -0.18 11.31 0.86
C GLU A 109 0.59 11.17 -0.46
N ARG A 110 1.87 11.55 -0.48
CA ARG A 110 2.73 11.38 -1.67
C ARG A 110 2.88 9.92 -2.06
N CYS A 111 3.07 9.00 -1.11
CA CYS A 111 3.16 7.58 -1.39
C CYS A 111 1.89 7.03 -2.06
N PHE A 112 0.70 7.42 -1.56
CA PHE A 112 -0.57 7.03 -2.20
C PHE A 112 -0.74 7.64 -3.58
N ALA A 113 -0.35 8.91 -3.77
CA ALA A 113 -0.39 9.57 -5.06
C ALA A 113 0.53 8.87 -6.09
N GLU A 114 1.72 8.42 -5.69
CA GLU A 114 2.64 7.67 -6.54
C GLU A 114 2.05 6.32 -6.97
N ILE A 115 1.46 5.56 -6.03
CA ILE A 115 0.76 4.29 -6.34
C ILE A 115 -0.40 4.55 -7.30
N GLY A 116 -1.24 5.55 -7.00
CA GLY A 116 -2.39 5.91 -7.84
C GLY A 116 -1.98 6.32 -9.26
N ALA A 117 -0.91 7.10 -9.40
CA ALA A 117 -0.39 7.51 -10.71
C ALA A 117 0.09 6.31 -11.56
N ARG A 118 0.76 5.33 -10.94
CA ARG A 118 1.20 4.10 -11.60
C ARG A 118 0.02 3.25 -12.09
N VAL A 119 -1.00 3.11 -11.24
CA VAL A 119 -2.25 2.42 -11.59
C VAL A 119 -2.97 3.17 -12.70
N ALA A 120 -3.09 4.50 -12.62
CA ALA A 120 -3.75 5.33 -13.62
C ALA A 120 -3.11 5.17 -15.01
N SER A 121 -1.78 5.16 -15.11
CA SER A 121 -1.07 4.94 -16.36
C SER A 121 -1.43 3.58 -17.01
N CYS A 122 -1.53 2.52 -16.19
CA CYS A 122 -1.95 1.21 -16.71
C CYS A 122 -3.44 1.21 -17.13
N LEU A 123 -4.31 1.96 -16.44
CA LEU A 123 -5.72 2.12 -16.84
C LEU A 123 -5.88 2.97 -18.12
N GLU A 124 -5.00 3.94 -18.38
CA GLU A 124 -4.94 4.66 -19.65
C GLU A 124 -4.62 3.71 -20.83
N GLU A 125 -3.71 2.78 -20.60
CA GLU A 125 -3.44 1.72 -21.57
C GLU A 125 -4.67 0.82 -21.78
N ALA A 126 -5.42 0.49 -20.71
CA ALA A 126 -6.66 -0.27 -20.81
C ALA A 126 -7.73 0.47 -21.66
N ILE A 127 -7.85 1.77 -21.53
CA ILE A 127 -8.73 2.60 -22.37
C ILE A 127 -8.28 2.55 -23.83
N THR A 128 -6.98 2.70 -24.08
CA THR A 128 -6.40 2.66 -25.42
C THR A 128 -6.62 1.31 -26.10
N ARG A 129 -6.53 0.21 -25.35
CA ARG A 129 -6.77 -1.16 -25.83
C ARG A 129 -8.26 -1.55 -25.90
N GLY A 130 -9.17 -0.67 -25.45
CA GLY A 130 -10.61 -0.92 -25.48
C GLY A 130 -11.15 -1.82 -24.36
N GLU A 131 -10.35 -2.09 -23.32
CA GLU A 131 -10.82 -2.79 -22.12
C GLU A 131 -11.69 -1.91 -21.24
N LEU A 132 -11.53 -0.59 -21.34
CA LEU A 132 -12.35 0.43 -20.67
C LEU A 132 -12.95 1.39 -21.71
N ALA A 133 -14.09 1.97 -21.38
CA ALA A 133 -14.75 2.95 -22.25
C ALA A 133 -13.86 4.19 -22.48
N ARG A 134 -13.86 4.74 -23.71
CA ARG A 134 -13.03 5.90 -24.12
C ARG A 134 -13.23 7.15 -23.27
N GLY A 135 -14.36 7.33 -22.60
CA GLY A 135 -14.65 8.45 -21.72
C GLY A 135 -14.24 8.26 -20.26
N THR A 136 -13.64 7.11 -19.93
CA THR A 136 -13.22 6.81 -18.55
C THR A 136 -12.11 7.75 -18.10
N ASN A 137 -12.25 8.34 -16.92
CA ASN A 137 -11.17 9.09 -16.26
C ASN A 137 -10.29 8.11 -15.48
N ALA A 138 -9.16 7.72 -16.07
CA ALA A 138 -8.23 6.75 -15.50
C ALA A 138 -7.73 7.17 -14.12
N LYS A 139 -7.42 8.47 -13.93
CA LYS A 139 -6.95 8.96 -12.62
C LYS A 139 -8.01 8.79 -11.53
N LYS A 140 -9.24 9.22 -11.77
CA LYS A 140 -10.33 9.07 -10.80
C LYS A 140 -10.62 7.61 -10.50
N LEU A 141 -10.53 6.75 -11.51
CA LEU A 141 -10.75 5.30 -11.33
C LEU A 141 -9.60 4.69 -10.50
N ALA A 142 -8.35 5.10 -10.73
CA ALA A 142 -7.20 4.66 -9.93
C ALA A 142 -7.29 5.16 -8.48
N ASP A 143 -7.61 6.44 -8.27
CA ASP A 143 -7.78 7.00 -6.93
C ASP A 143 -8.86 6.23 -6.16
N LEU A 144 -10.02 5.98 -6.79
CA LEU A 144 -11.10 5.18 -6.19
C LEU A 144 -10.66 3.76 -5.81
N LEU A 145 -9.83 3.11 -6.66
CA LEU A 145 -9.32 1.78 -6.36
C LEU A 145 -8.44 1.78 -5.10
N VAL A 146 -7.54 2.75 -4.99
CA VAL A 146 -6.64 2.89 -3.83
C VAL A 146 -7.44 3.20 -2.56
N ASP A 147 -8.43 4.11 -2.63
CA ASP A 147 -9.28 4.49 -1.51
C ASP A 147 -10.13 3.29 -1.01
N CYS A 148 -10.76 2.58 -1.93
CA CYS A 148 -11.53 1.37 -1.61
C CYS A 148 -10.65 0.26 -1.04
N TRP A 149 -9.41 0.11 -1.57
CA TRP A 149 -8.43 -0.84 -1.07
C TRP A 149 -8.09 -0.59 0.40
N GLU A 150 -7.81 0.65 0.78
CA GLU A 150 -7.48 0.99 2.17
C GLU A 150 -8.63 0.71 3.14
N GLY A 151 -9.86 1.01 2.74
CA GLY A 151 -11.05 0.65 3.51
C GLY A 151 -11.22 -0.86 3.68
N ALA A 152 -11.03 -1.62 2.60
CA ALA A 152 -11.10 -3.08 2.63
C ALA A 152 -9.93 -3.71 3.43
N ALA A 153 -8.71 -3.14 3.34
CA ALA A 153 -7.55 -3.58 4.10
C ALA A 153 -7.76 -3.42 5.62
N LEU A 154 -8.35 -2.30 6.05
CA LEU A 154 -8.74 -2.13 7.45
C LEU A 154 -9.75 -3.20 7.90
N ARG A 155 -10.77 -3.48 7.09
CA ARG A 155 -11.77 -4.51 7.40
C ARG A 155 -11.15 -5.91 7.45
N THR A 156 -10.23 -6.22 6.53
CA THR A 156 -9.47 -7.47 6.50
C THR A 156 -8.63 -7.65 7.78
N ARG A 157 -7.98 -6.59 8.25
CA ARG A 157 -7.22 -6.60 9.51
C ARG A 157 -8.13 -6.89 10.72
N LEU A 158 -9.30 -6.27 10.79
CA LEU A 158 -10.25 -6.45 11.88
C LEU A 158 -10.85 -7.86 11.92
N LEU A 159 -11.16 -8.43 10.77
CA LEU A 159 -11.77 -9.76 10.64
C LEU A 159 -10.72 -10.88 10.60
N ARG A 160 -9.47 -10.56 10.31
CA ARG A 160 -8.39 -11.53 9.99
C ARG A 160 -8.80 -12.49 8.88
N ASP A 161 -9.45 -11.94 7.86
CA ASP A 161 -10.04 -12.67 6.73
C ASP A 161 -9.84 -11.85 5.45
N PRO A 162 -9.39 -12.45 4.33
CA PRO A 162 -9.18 -11.75 3.06
C PRO A 162 -10.47 -11.39 2.32
N ALA A 163 -11.64 -11.87 2.78
CA ALA A 163 -12.91 -11.68 2.09
C ALA A 163 -13.26 -10.22 1.76
N PRO A 164 -13.04 -9.21 2.63
CA PRO A 164 -13.29 -7.81 2.28
C PRO A 164 -12.49 -7.32 1.07
N LEU A 165 -11.20 -7.66 0.99
CA LEU A 165 -10.34 -7.30 -0.15
C LEU A 165 -10.79 -8.02 -1.43
N GLN A 166 -11.13 -9.30 -1.33
CA GLN A 166 -11.62 -10.07 -2.48
C GLN A 166 -12.93 -9.48 -3.02
N ALA A 167 -13.91 -9.24 -2.14
CA ALA A 167 -15.20 -8.69 -2.53
C ALA A 167 -15.07 -7.30 -3.18
N MET A 168 -14.18 -6.46 -2.63
CA MET A 168 -13.88 -5.13 -3.19
C MET A 168 -13.29 -5.25 -4.59
N LEU A 169 -12.27 -6.09 -4.80
CA LEU A 169 -11.66 -6.29 -6.11
C LEU A 169 -12.67 -6.82 -7.13
N ASP A 170 -13.48 -7.81 -6.76
CA ASP A 170 -14.48 -8.39 -7.66
C ASP A 170 -15.56 -7.37 -8.05
N PHE A 171 -15.98 -6.53 -7.10
CA PHE A 171 -16.92 -5.44 -7.37
C PHE A 171 -16.32 -4.37 -8.27
N TYR A 172 -15.11 -3.90 -7.93
CA TYR A 172 -14.43 -2.84 -8.66
C TYR A 172 -14.21 -3.22 -10.13
N PHE A 173 -13.60 -4.37 -10.40
CA PHE A 173 -13.29 -4.79 -11.77
C PHE A 173 -14.53 -5.13 -12.59
N ARG A 174 -15.60 -5.62 -11.95
CA ARG A 174 -16.89 -5.78 -12.62
C ARG A 174 -17.53 -4.45 -12.97
N ALA A 175 -17.54 -3.50 -12.05
CA ALA A 175 -18.09 -2.15 -12.28
C ALA A 175 -17.29 -1.35 -13.30
N ALA A 176 -15.98 -1.56 -13.39
CA ALA A 176 -15.12 -0.94 -14.39
C ALA A 176 -15.32 -1.50 -15.82
N GLY A 177 -16.10 -2.57 -15.98
CA GLY A 177 -16.37 -3.16 -17.30
C GLY A 177 -15.39 -4.26 -17.69
N ALA A 178 -14.60 -4.76 -16.78
CA ALA A 178 -13.76 -5.94 -16.98
C ALA A 178 -14.65 -7.20 -16.91
N HIS A 179 -15.20 -7.59 -18.05
CA HIS A 179 -15.97 -8.84 -18.25
C HIS A 179 -15.04 -10.04 -18.44
#